data_12220921164b615e0d195d72578f17e3
#
_entry.id   12220921164b615e0d195d72578f17e3
#
_cell.length_a   1.000
_cell.length_b   1.000
_cell.length_c   1.000
_cell.angle_alpha   90.00
_cell.angle_beta   90.00
_cell.angle_gamma   90.00
#
_symmetry.space_group_name_H-M   'P 1'
#
loop_
_entity.id
_entity.type
_entity.pdbx_description
1 polymer ?
#
loop_
_entity_poly.entity_id
_entity_poly.type
_entity_poly.pdbx_seq_one_letter_code
_entity_poly.pdbx_strand_id
1 'polypeptide(L)'
;MKDKKATNKVINLTDRISEKNGMSADPIDVREKSDTRVIAITSGKGGVGKTNIVANLGFALSKMGKRVLILDADLGLANLDVLLGLAPKYNFSHVIMGTKNIREITMKGPGDISILPASSGIQELTKLTKEQGIRFLTELDVFLDSFDVLLIDTAAGISSNVMYFNSTAQEVMVVVSPEPTSITDAYALMKVLSLRYAQKYFKLVVNQASSEDEAREVFRQLNLVAERFLDISIAYMGHILNDKNIKKSVRQQKIVSELFPDTLASHCFKSLAKTVDESGPPNSPKGNTNFFWKHFLRNDFD
;
A
#
# COMPACT_ATOMS: atom_id res chain seq x y z
N MET A 1 2.26 -38.31 -53.21
CA MET A 1 2.87 -38.24 -51.90
C MET A 1 2.14 -37.13 -51.13
N LYS A 2 1.35 -37.50 -50.16
CA LYS A 2 0.53 -36.54 -49.37
C LYS A 2 1.10 -36.47 -47.96
N ASP A 3 1.61 -35.30 -47.61
CA ASP A 3 2.09 -35.03 -46.22
C ASP A 3 0.91 -34.81 -45.28
N LYS A 4 0.85 -35.64 -44.23
CA LYS A 4 -0.07 -35.49 -43.13
C LYS A 4 0.54 -34.53 -42.10
N LYS A 5 -0.05 -33.34 -41.94
CA LYS A 5 0.19 -32.45 -40.77
C LYS A 5 -0.52 -33.06 -39.57
N ALA A 6 0.23 -33.43 -38.57
CA ALA A 6 -0.28 -33.77 -37.24
C ALA A 6 -0.58 -32.48 -36.47
N THR A 7 -1.87 -32.26 -36.16
CA THR A 7 -2.32 -31.19 -35.30
C THR A 7 -2.27 -31.68 -33.82
N ASN A 8 -1.34 -31.15 -33.05
CA ASN A 8 -1.29 -31.36 -31.61
C ASN A 8 -2.47 -30.61 -30.93
N LYS A 9 -3.44 -31.38 -30.49
CA LYS A 9 -4.58 -30.88 -29.72
C LYS A 9 -4.14 -30.80 -28.24
N VAL A 10 -3.91 -29.59 -27.74
CA VAL A 10 -3.68 -29.34 -26.31
C VAL A 10 -5.02 -29.60 -25.59
N ILE A 11 -5.09 -30.67 -24.84
CA ILE A 11 -6.26 -31.00 -24.01
C ILE A 11 -6.07 -30.30 -22.66
N ASN A 12 -6.93 -29.33 -22.37
CA ASN A 12 -6.97 -28.67 -21.06
C ASN A 12 -7.43 -29.70 -19.99
N LEU A 13 -6.65 -29.83 -18.94
CA LEU A 13 -6.90 -30.73 -17.82
C LEU A 13 -8.21 -30.41 -17.05
N THR A 14 -8.78 -29.22 -17.24
CA THR A 14 -10.02 -28.76 -16.59
C THR A 14 -11.27 -29.46 -17.08
N ASP A 15 -11.27 -30.03 -18.29
CA ASP A 15 -12.47 -30.65 -18.90
C ASP A 15 -12.78 -32.06 -18.39
N ARG A 16 -11.89 -32.65 -17.58
CA ARG A 16 -12.09 -34.00 -17.02
C ARG A 16 -12.64 -34.07 -15.58
N ILE A 17 -12.78 -32.92 -14.91
CA ILE A 17 -13.22 -32.87 -13.50
C ILE A 17 -14.74 -32.60 -13.38
N SER A 18 -15.38 -32.07 -14.43
CA SER A 18 -16.80 -31.67 -14.39
C SER A 18 -17.83 -32.77 -14.56
N GLU A 19 -17.43 -33.99 -14.90
CA GLU A 19 -18.41 -35.07 -15.16
C GLU A 19 -18.77 -36.00 -13.97
N LYS A 20 -18.21 -35.74 -12.76
CA LYS A 20 -18.39 -36.69 -11.64
C LYS A 20 -19.10 -36.19 -10.39
N ASN A 21 -19.48 -34.92 -10.27
CA ASN A 21 -20.29 -34.49 -9.12
C ASN A 21 -21.38 -33.51 -9.57
N GLY A 22 -22.62 -34.03 -9.60
CA GLY A 22 -23.85 -33.25 -9.80
C GLY A 22 -24.15 -32.36 -8.59
N MET A 23 -23.37 -31.29 -8.38
CA MET A 23 -23.70 -30.17 -7.53
C MET A 23 -23.76 -28.94 -8.41
N SER A 24 -24.92 -28.27 -8.42
CA SER A 24 -25.09 -26.95 -9.02
C SER A 24 -24.10 -25.98 -8.35
N ALA A 25 -22.96 -25.74 -9.01
CA ALA A 25 -22.09 -24.67 -8.61
C ALA A 25 -22.72 -23.37 -9.10
N ASP A 26 -22.96 -22.44 -8.18
CA ASP A 26 -23.23 -21.06 -8.53
C ASP A 26 -22.12 -20.57 -9.49
N PRO A 27 -22.43 -19.69 -10.46
CA PRO A 27 -21.42 -19.21 -11.40
C PRO A 27 -20.32 -18.52 -10.61
N ILE A 28 -19.14 -19.16 -10.57
CA ILE A 28 -17.91 -18.51 -10.08
C ILE A 28 -17.73 -17.32 -11.01
N ASP A 29 -17.92 -16.13 -10.45
CA ASP A 29 -17.64 -14.85 -11.11
C ASP A 29 -16.13 -14.85 -11.43
N VAL A 30 -15.78 -15.32 -12.63
CA VAL A 30 -14.40 -15.31 -13.16
C VAL A 30 -14.09 -13.87 -13.52
N ARG A 31 -13.86 -13.05 -12.49
CA ARG A 31 -13.28 -11.73 -12.69
C ARG A 31 -11.90 -11.92 -13.28
N GLU A 32 -11.61 -11.20 -14.35
CA GLU A 32 -10.25 -11.07 -14.86
C GLU A 32 -9.32 -10.75 -13.68
N LYS A 33 -8.22 -11.49 -13.57
CA LYS A 33 -7.24 -11.37 -12.50
C LYS A 33 -6.68 -9.94 -12.51
N SER A 34 -7.33 -9.03 -11.76
CA SER A 34 -6.85 -7.66 -11.63
C SER A 34 -5.67 -7.69 -10.67
N ASP A 35 -4.50 -7.32 -11.15
CA ASP A 35 -3.34 -7.16 -10.27
C ASP A 35 -3.65 -6.14 -9.18
N THR A 36 -3.51 -6.53 -7.92
CA THR A 36 -3.68 -5.64 -6.77
C THR A 36 -2.74 -4.44 -6.90
N ARG A 37 -3.28 -3.24 -6.88
CA ARG A 37 -2.50 -2.01 -6.94
C ARG A 37 -1.77 -1.76 -5.63
N VAL A 38 -0.45 -1.66 -5.65
CA VAL A 38 0.42 -1.52 -4.46
C VAL A 38 0.95 -0.10 -4.36
N ILE A 39 0.56 0.63 -3.31
CA ILE A 39 0.97 2.02 -3.06
C ILE A 39 1.69 2.09 -1.71
N ALA A 40 2.99 2.40 -1.71
CA ALA A 40 3.72 2.73 -0.50
C ALA A 40 3.50 4.20 -0.14
N ILE A 41 3.05 4.46 1.08
CA ILE A 41 2.86 5.80 1.62
C ILE A 41 4.00 6.07 2.60
N THR A 42 4.82 7.07 2.31
CA THR A 42 6.08 7.34 2.99
C THR A 42 6.27 8.82 3.28
N SER A 43 7.25 9.16 4.12
CA SER A 43 7.64 10.54 4.41
C SER A 43 9.10 10.61 4.85
N GLY A 44 9.78 11.71 4.52
CA GLY A 44 11.13 11.96 5.01
C GLY A 44 11.17 12.26 6.51
N LYS A 45 10.12 12.91 7.05
CA LYS A 45 10.02 13.36 8.44
C LYS A 45 8.91 12.62 9.20
N GLY A 46 9.15 12.30 10.47
CA GLY A 46 8.14 11.80 11.39
C GLY A 46 7.10 12.88 11.76
N GLY A 47 5.87 12.46 12.10
CA GLY A 47 4.83 13.39 12.58
C GLY A 47 4.07 14.18 11.50
N VAL A 48 4.38 14.00 10.21
CA VAL A 48 3.66 14.67 9.11
C VAL A 48 2.24 14.12 8.89
N GLY A 49 1.80 13.14 9.67
CA GLY A 49 0.44 12.57 9.62
C GLY A 49 0.23 11.44 8.63
N LYS A 50 1.27 10.74 8.23
CA LYS A 50 1.26 9.63 7.27
C LYS A 50 0.21 8.56 7.60
N THR A 51 0.22 7.98 8.80
CA THR A 51 -0.74 6.96 9.27
C THR A 51 -2.20 7.45 9.19
N ASN A 52 -2.45 8.74 9.53
CA ASN A 52 -3.78 9.33 9.34
C ASN A 52 -4.19 9.39 7.87
N ILE A 53 -3.26 9.70 6.96
CA ILE A 53 -3.53 9.68 5.52
C ILE A 53 -3.84 8.27 5.07
N VAL A 54 -3.04 7.27 5.45
CA VAL A 54 -3.26 5.87 5.08
C VAL A 54 -4.65 5.40 5.53
N ALA A 55 -5.01 5.62 6.79
CA ALA A 55 -6.29 5.17 7.35
C ALA A 55 -7.49 5.85 6.69
N ASN A 56 -7.46 7.18 6.53
CA ASN A 56 -8.56 7.93 5.92
C ASN A 56 -8.66 7.71 4.40
N LEU A 57 -7.53 7.58 3.69
CA LEU A 57 -7.50 7.24 2.26
C LEU A 57 -8.06 5.83 2.05
N GLY A 58 -7.64 4.85 2.86
CA GLY A 58 -8.16 3.49 2.80
C GLY A 58 -9.67 3.44 3.01
N PHE A 59 -10.17 4.17 4.02
CA PHE A 59 -11.60 4.30 4.27
C PHE A 59 -12.33 4.95 3.09
N ALA A 60 -11.81 6.05 2.55
CA ALA A 60 -12.45 6.75 1.43
C ALA A 60 -12.49 5.88 0.16
N LEU A 61 -11.42 5.14 -0.15
CA LEU A 61 -11.39 4.17 -1.26
C LEU A 61 -12.39 3.04 -1.04
N SER A 62 -12.50 2.53 0.20
CA SER A 62 -13.50 1.49 0.54
C SER A 62 -14.93 2.00 0.33
N LYS A 63 -15.24 3.26 0.71
CA LYS A 63 -16.55 3.88 0.44
C LYS A 63 -16.82 4.08 -1.05
N MET A 64 -15.80 4.05 -1.91
CA MET A 64 -15.93 4.02 -3.38
C MET A 64 -16.07 2.60 -3.93
N GLY A 65 -16.20 1.58 -3.07
CA GLY A 65 -16.39 0.17 -3.45
C GLY A 65 -15.10 -0.61 -3.69
N LYS A 66 -13.92 -0.05 -3.37
CA LYS A 66 -12.65 -0.78 -3.48
C LYS A 66 -12.43 -1.71 -2.28
N ARG A 67 -11.93 -2.90 -2.53
CA ARG A 67 -11.44 -3.81 -1.48
C ARG A 67 -10.05 -3.39 -1.09
N VAL A 68 -9.88 -2.80 0.08
CA VAL A 68 -8.64 -2.19 0.54
C VAL A 68 -7.99 -3.03 1.62
N LEU A 69 -6.70 -3.34 1.43
CA LEU A 69 -5.82 -3.87 2.45
C LEU A 69 -4.81 -2.79 2.86
N ILE A 70 -4.60 -2.62 4.15
CA ILE A 70 -3.53 -1.78 4.69
C ILE A 70 -2.52 -2.68 5.39
N LEU A 71 -1.25 -2.53 5.00
CA LEU A 71 -0.11 -3.15 5.66
C LEU A 71 0.57 -2.12 6.56
N ASP A 72 0.56 -2.35 7.88
CA ASP A 72 1.34 -1.54 8.82
C ASP A 72 2.79 -2.02 8.82
N ALA A 73 3.64 -1.29 8.08
CA ALA A 73 5.05 -1.61 7.90
C ALA A 73 5.98 -0.72 8.75
N ASP A 74 5.45 0.01 9.74
CA ASP A 74 6.26 0.69 10.76
C ASP A 74 6.72 -0.31 11.83
N LEU A 75 7.87 -0.93 11.59
CA LEU A 75 8.42 -2.00 12.44
C LEU A 75 8.85 -1.51 13.83
N GLY A 76 9.02 -0.20 14.01
CA GLY A 76 9.47 0.40 15.27
C GLY A 76 8.32 0.69 16.21
N LEU A 77 7.25 1.24 15.71
CA LEU A 77 6.08 1.70 16.46
C LEU A 77 4.83 1.50 15.61
N ALA A 78 4.16 0.35 15.77
CA ALA A 78 2.84 0.16 15.18
C ALA A 78 1.90 1.26 15.67
N ASN A 79 1.45 2.10 14.75
CA ASN A 79 0.63 3.26 15.06
C ASN A 79 -0.79 3.14 14.51
N LEU A 80 -0.99 2.28 13.52
CA LEU A 80 -2.28 2.15 12.85
C LEU A 80 -3.32 1.48 13.75
N ASP A 81 -2.94 0.44 14.48
CA ASP A 81 -3.79 -0.24 15.46
C ASP A 81 -4.19 0.70 16.60
N VAL A 82 -3.22 1.47 17.14
CA VAL A 82 -3.48 2.49 18.18
C VAL A 82 -4.41 3.58 17.66
N LEU A 83 -4.17 4.07 16.42
CA LEU A 83 -5.00 5.10 15.79
C LEU A 83 -6.46 4.66 15.64
N LEU A 84 -6.67 3.36 15.35
CA LEU A 84 -7.99 2.79 15.08
C LEU A 84 -8.63 2.09 16.29
N GLY A 85 -7.97 2.10 17.44
CA GLY A 85 -8.45 1.42 18.66
C GLY A 85 -8.52 -0.10 18.50
N LEU A 86 -7.67 -0.68 17.67
CA LEU A 86 -7.60 -2.11 17.40
C LEU A 86 -6.54 -2.76 18.29
N ALA A 87 -6.77 -4.01 18.68
CA ALA A 87 -5.82 -4.82 19.45
C ALA A 87 -5.53 -6.13 18.71
N PRO A 88 -4.46 -6.20 17.91
CA PRO A 88 -4.11 -7.40 17.18
C PRO A 88 -3.77 -8.53 18.15
N LYS A 89 -4.48 -9.66 18.04
CA LYS A 89 -4.20 -10.87 18.84
C LYS A 89 -3.07 -11.71 18.23
N TYR A 90 -2.90 -11.63 16.94
CA TYR A 90 -1.97 -12.42 16.14
C TYR A 90 -1.25 -11.51 15.15
N ASN A 91 -0.08 -11.92 14.71
CA ASN A 91 0.78 -11.20 13.76
C ASN A 91 1.47 -12.19 12.81
N PHE A 92 2.38 -11.71 11.97
CA PHE A 92 3.12 -12.55 11.02
C PHE A 92 3.89 -13.70 11.66
N SER A 93 4.40 -13.57 12.88
CA SER A 93 5.09 -14.68 13.57
C SER A 93 4.21 -15.92 13.69
N HIS A 94 2.92 -15.73 13.94
CA HIS A 94 1.96 -16.85 14.03
C HIS A 94 1.74 -17.55 12.68
N VAL A 95 1.80 -16.80 11.58
CA VAL A 95 1.70 -17.36 10.22
C VAL A 95 2.97 -18.16 9.90
N ILE A 96 4.13 -17.58 10.20
CA ILE A 96 5.44 -18.22 10.00
C ILE A 96 5.54 -19.54 10.76
N MET A 97 5.09 -19.56 12.02
CA MET A 97 5.04 -20.77 12.86
C MET A 97 3.97 -21.78 12.40
N GLY A 98 3.13 -21.42 11.44
CA GLY A 98 2.04 -22.27 10.96
C GLY A 98 0.87 -22.44 11.94
N THR A 99 0.80 -21.62 13.00
CA THR A 99 -0.27 -21.67 14.01
C THR A 99 -1.50 -20.90 13.59
N LYS A 100 -1.35 -19.95 12.66
CA LYS A 100 -2.40 -19.13 12.06
C LYS A 100 -2.16 -18.97 10.56
N ASN A 101 -3.23 -18.68 9.80
CA ASN A 101 -3.13 -18.25 8.41
C ASN A 101 -3.25 -16.71 8.29
N ILE A 102 -2.94 -16.14 7.12
CA ILE A 102 -2.95 -14.69 6.89
C ILE A 102 -4.34 -14.09 7.14
N ARG A 103 -5.41 -14.79 6.78
CA ARG A 103 -6.79 -14.32 7.01
C ARG A 103 -7.13 -14.21 8.50
N GLU A 104 -6.63 -15.12 9.32
CA GLU A 104 -6.88 -15.14 10.77
C GLU A 104 -6.15 -14.02 11.53
N ILE A 105 -5.04 -13.53 11.01
CA ILE A 105 -4.30 -12.40 11.60
C ILE A 105 -4.76 -11.04 11.07
N THR A 106 -5.53 -11.02 9.97
CA THR A 106 -6.06 -9.81 9.37
C THR A 106 -7.22 -9.26 10.20
N MET A 107 -7.15 -7.99 10.55
CA MET A 107 -8.20 -7.29 11.30
C MET A 107 -9.13 -6.52 10.35
N LYS A 108 -10.37 -6.29 10.80
CA LYS A 108 -11.30 -5.37 10.16
C LYS A 108 -11.22 -4.00 10.81
N GLY A 109 -11.05 -2.99 9.99
CA GLY A 109 -11.09 -1.58 10.36
C GLY A 109 -12.36 -0.87 9.88
N PRO A 110 -12.43 0.46 10.04
CA PRO A 110 -13.59 1.26 9.65
C PRO A 110 -13.85 1.13 8.13
N GLY A 111 -15.13 1.05 7.75
CA GLY A 111 -15.54 0.93 6.34
C GLY A 111 -15.15 -0.38 5.69
N ASP A 112 -14.99 -1.45 6.46
CA ASP A 112 -14.60 -2.80 5.99
C ASP A 112 -13.18 -2.90 5.41
N ILE A 113 -12.32 -1.89 5.60
CA ILE A 113 -10.90 -2.03 5.27
C ILE A 113 -10.29 -3.21 6.03
N SER A 114 -9.41 -3.94 5.37
CA SER A 114 -8.63 -5.01 6.00
C SER A 114 -7.29 -4.46 6.44
N ILE A 115 -6.80 -4.86 7.62
CA ILE A 115 -5.54 -4.38 8.19
C ILE A 115 -4.70 -5.58 8.55
N LEU A 116 -3.50 -5.61 8.01
CA LEU A 116 -2.52 -6.65 8.25
C LEU A 116 -1.42 -6.10 9.17
N PRO A 117 -1.38 -6.52 10.45
CA PRO A 117 -0.40 -6.04 11.41
C PRO A 117 0.95 -6.72 11.15
N ALA A 118 1.88 -6.00 10.55
CA ALA A 118 3.18 -6.56 10.18
C ALA A 118 4.31 -6.22 11.16
N SER A 119 4.10 -5.26 12.04
CA SER A 119 5.14 -4.61 12.85
C SER A 119 6.01 -5.56 13.68
N SER A 120 5.49 -6.66 14.20
CA SER A 120 6.24 -7.55 15.08
C SER A 120 6.78 -8.83 14.44
N GLY A 121 6.50 -9.09 13.17
CA GLY A 121 6.85 -10.37 12.52
C GLY A 121 7.71 -10.22 11.26
N ILE A 122 7.89 -9.02 10.74
CA ILE A 122 8.65 -8.82 9.50
C ILE A 122 10.13 -9.19 9.69
N GLN A 123 10.74 -8.91 10.84
CA GLN A 123 12.12 -9.32 11.10
C GLN A 123 12.30 -10.86 11.13
N GLU A 124 11.24 -11.60 11.44
CA GLU A 124 11.26 -13.06 11.43
C GLU A 124 11.19 -13.61 10.00
N LEU A 125 10.60 -12.85 9.05
CA LEU A 125 10.56 -13.25 7.64
C LEU A 125 11.97 -13.38 7.03
N THR A 126 12.96 -12.61 7.54
CA THR A 126 14.35 -12.71 7.07
C THR A 126 15.05 -13.98 7.53
N LYS A 127 14.46 -14.74 8.47
CA LYS A 127 15.02 -15.99 9.03
C LYS A 127 14.32 -17.24 8.52
N LEU A 128 13.39 -17.10 7.54
CA LEU A 128 12.65 -18.22 6.99
C LEU A 128 13.54 -19.19 6.24
N THR A 129 13.25 -20.49 6.37
CA THR A 129 13.79 -21.47 5.43
C THR A 129 13.16 -21.23 4.05
N LYS A 130 13.81 -21.77 3.01
CA LYS A 130 13.31 -21.62 1.63
C LYS A 130 11.87 -22.16 1.46
N GLU A 131 11.57 -23.30 2.10
CA GLU A 131 10.25 -23.92 2.06
C GLU A 131 9.19 -23.07 2.78
N GLN A 132 9.53 -22.53 3.96
CA GLN A 132 8.66 -21.61 4.70
C GLN A 132 8.38 -20.35 3.90
N GLY A 133 9.41 -19.79 3.25
CA GLY A 133 9.29 -18.61 2.40
C GLY A 133 8.35 -18.85 1.22
N ILE A 134 8.51 -19.97 0.49
CA ILE A 134 7.63 -20.32 -0.64
C ILE A 134 6.19 -20.49 -0.18
N ARG A 135 5.95 -21.19 0.92
CA ARG A 135 4.60 -21.38 1.46
C ARG A 135 3.94 -20.05 1.84
N PHE A 136 4.67 -19.21 2.55
CA PHE A 136 4.21 -17.88 2.96
C PHE A 136 3.85 -17.01 1.75
N LEU A 137 4.73 -16.98 0.71
CA LEU A 137 4.48 -16.24 -0.52
C LEU A 137 3.22 -16.71 -1.25
N THR A 138 3.04 -18.04 -1.36
CA THR A 138 1.89 -18.60 -2.04
C THR A 138 0.58 -18.24 -1.32
N GLU A 139 0.56 -18.32 0.00
CA GLU A 139 -0.60 -17.95 0.81
C GLU A 139 -0.92 -16.45 0.68
N LEU A 140 0.12 -15.62 0.69
CA LEU A 140 -0.01 -14.17 0.59
C LEU A 140 -0.49 -13.74 -0.80
N ASP A 141 0.02 -14.32 -1.87
CA ASP A 141 -0.42 -14.04 -3.24
C ASP A 141 -1.93 -14.33 -3.40
N VAL A 142 -2.38 -15.52 -2.94
CA VAL A 142 -3.80 -15.89 -2.97
C VAL A 142 -4.65 -14.94 -2.11
N PHE A 143 -4.10 -14.49 -0.99
CA PHE A 143 -4.81 -13.53 -0.12
C PHE A 143 -4.94 -12.15 -0.79
N LEU A 144 -3.87 -11.68 -1.44
CA LEU A 144 -3.83 -10.37 -2.09
C LEU A 144 -4.76 -10.29 -3.31
N ASP A 145 -4.98 -11.37 -4.04
CA ASP A 145 -5.97 -11.44 -5.15
C ASP A 145 -7.39 -11.06 -4.69
N SER A 146 -7.64 -11.05 -3.37
CA SER A 146 -8.92 -10.62 -2.78
C SER A 146 -9.07 -9.10 -2.67
N PHE A 147 -8.05 -8.31 -3.01
CA PHE A 147 -8.04 -6.85 -2.84
C PHE A 147 -7.76 -6.12 -4.14
N ASP A 148 -8.33 -4.90 -4.26
CA ASP A 148 -8.10 -4.02 -5.39
C ASP A 148 -6.89 -3.11 -5.14
N VAL A 149 -6.67 -2.73 -3.86
CA VAL A 149 -5.60 -1.82 -3.44
C VAL A 149 -4.94 -2.31 -2.16
N LEU A 150 -3.60 -2.35 -2.16
CA LEU A 150 -2.75 -2.50 -0.99
C LEU A 150 -2.09 -1.15 -0.68
N LEU A 151 -2.39 -0.57 0.47
CA LEU A 151 -1.72 0.61 1.02
C LEU A 151 -0.68 0.15 2.05
N ILE A 152 0.56 0.61 1.91
CA ILE A 152 1.65 0.29 2.84
C ILE A 152 1.98 1.53 3.66
N ASP A 153 1.71 1.50 4.97
CA ASP A 153 2.13 2.56 5.90
C ASP A 153 3.57 2.30 6.33
N THR A 154 4.54 3.00 5.73
CA THR A 154 5.95 2.83 6.06
C THR A 154 6.34 3.65 7.29
N ALA A 155 7.47 3.35 7.94
CA ALA A 155 8.08 4.29 8.86
C ALA A 155 8.54 5.59 8.15
N ALA A 156 8.89 6.61 8.89
CA ALA A 156 9.47 7.83 8.35
C ALA A 156 10.99 7.67 8.13
N GLY A 157 11.57 8.50 7.23
CA GLY A 157 13.00 8.58 7.00
C GLY A 157 13.51 7.68 5.89
N ILE A 158 14.78 7.27 5.99
CA ILE A 158 15.53 6.58 4.93
C ILE A 158 16.16 5.26 5.41
N SER A 159 15.61 4.63 6.44
CA SER A 159 16.08 3.32 6.89
C SER A 159 15.95 2.24 5.80
N SER A 160 16.71 1.15 5.91
CA SER A 160 16.66 0.04 4.95
C SER A 160 15.25 -0.50 4.73
N ASN A 161 14.47 -0.66 5.79
CA ASN A 161 13.08 -1.12 5.71
C ASN A 161 12.19 -0.14 4.93
N VAL A 162 12.32 1.18 5.19
CA VAL A 162 11.59 2.21 4.43
C VAL A 162 11.97 2.17 2.96
N MET A 163 13.27 2.09 2.67
CA MET A 163 13.77 2.00 1.30
C MET A 163 13.25 0.75 0.59
N TYR A 164 13.26 -0.38 1.30
CA TYR A 164 12.74 -1.64 0.79
C TYR A 164 11.27 -1.51 0.33
N PHE A 165 10.36 -1.12 1.23
CA PHE A 165 8.94 -1.01 0.92
C PHE A 165 8.67 -0.01 -0.21
N ASN A 166 9.40 1.10 -0.26
CA ASN A 166 9.26 2.09 -1.32
C ASN A 166 9.80 1.60 -2.68
N SER A 167 10.91 0.86 -2.69
CA SER A 167 11.52 0.39 -3.94
C SER A 167 10.77 -0.75 -4.60
N THR A 168 10.02 -1.52 -3.81
CA THR A 168 9.27 -2.70 -4.27
C THR A 168 7.81 -2.41 -4.58
N ALA A 169 7.24 -1.33 -4.07
CA ALA A 169 5.89 -0.90 -4.40
C ALA A 169 5.79 -0.42 -5.86
N GLN A 170 4.60 -0.57 -6.45
CA GLN A 170 4.31 -0.05 -7.79
C GLN A 170 4.34 1.47 -7.81
N GLU A 171 3.85 2.09 -6.73
CA GLU A 171 3.72 3.53 -6.59
C GLU A 171 4.26 3.98 -5.24
N VAL A 172 4.96 5.12 -5.25
CA VAL A 172 5.48 5.76 -4.04
C VAL A 172 4.76 7.10 -3.85
N MET A 173 3.98 7.20 -2.78
CA MET A 173 3.28 8.41 -2.38
C MET A 173 4.00 9.05 -1.20
N VAL A 174 4.60 10.21 -1.44
CA VAL A 174 5.34 10.97 -0.42
C VAL A 174 4.40 11.96 0.27
N VAL A 175 4.37 11.92 1.58
CA VAL A 175 3.62 12.86 2.42
C VAL A 175 4.57 13.92 2.96
N VAL A 176 4.20 15.19 2.78
CA VAL A 176 4.97 16.35 3.22
C VAL A 176 4.04 17.34 3.95
N SER A 177 4.57 18.07 4.93
CA SER A 177 3.90 19.23 5.52
C SER A 177 4.56 20.55 5.05
N PRO A 178 3.90 21.71 5.16
CA PRO A 178 4.47 23.00 4.77
C PRO A 178 5.73 23.43 5.54
N GLU A 179 6.16 22.65 6.53
CA GLU A 179 7.38 22.94 7.30
C GLU A 179 8.64 22.77 6.43
N PRO A 180 9.59 23.74 6.46
CA PRO A 180 10.83 23.67 5.66
C PRO A 180 11.61 22.37 5.88
N THR A 181 11.69 21.87 7.12
CA THR A 181 12.36 20.59 7.42
C THR A 181 11.68 19.41 6.77
N SER A 182 10.33 19.39 6.73
CA SER A 182 9.57 18.33 6.07
C SER A 182 9.83 18.30 4.55
N ILE A 183 9.91 19.47 3.93
CA ILE A 183 10.21 19.61 2.49
C ILE A 183 11.63 19.11 2.19
N THR A 184 12.62 19.51 3.00
CA THR A 184 14.00 19.07 2.86
C THR A 184 14.16 17.57 3.03
N ASP A 185 13.50 16.99 4.04
CA ASP A 185 13.55 15.55 4.32
C ASP A 185 12.83 14.74 3.22
N ALA A 186 11.72 15.26 2.67
CA ALA A 186 11.05 14.64 1.53
C ALA A 186 11.95 14.63 0.27
N TYR A 187 12.66 15.74 0.01
CA TYR A 187 13.64 15.78 -1.06
C TYR A 187 14.76 14.76 -0.86
N ALA A 188 15.31 14.67 0.36
CA ALA A 188 16.37 13.71 0.69
C ALA A 188 15.89 12.25 0.49
N LEU A 189 14.66 11.92 0.89
CA LEU A 189 14.03 10.63 0.67
C LEU A 189 13.94 10.30 -0.82
N MET A 190 13.38 11.21 -1.63
CA MET A 190 13.25 11.03 -3.08
C MET A 190 14.61 10.91 -3.77
N LYS A 191 15.60 11.68 -3.33
CA LYS A 191 16.98 11.59 -3.82
C LYS A 191 17.58 10.21 -3.60
N VAL A 192 17.45 9.63 -2.40
CA VAL A 192 17.96 8.28 -2.11
C VAL A 192 17.25 7.24 -2.95
N LEU A 193 15.90 7.32 -3.05
CA LEU A 193 15.11 6.39 -3.87
C LEU A 193 15.46 6.51 -5.37
N SER A 194 15.67 7.71 -5.88
CA SER A 194 16.05 7.92 -7.27
C SER A 194 17.45 7.38 -7.58
N LEU A 195 18.44 7.72 -6.76
CA LEU A 195 19.84 7.39 -7.04
C LEU A 195 20.18 5.93 -6.78
N ARG A 196 19.60 5.32 -5.73
CA ARG A 196 19.95 3.94 -5.34
C ARG A 196 18.98 2.88 -5.88
N TYR A 197 17.72 3.25 -6.11
CA TYR A 197 16.65 2.29 -6.49
C TYR A 197 16.00 2.62 -7.83
N ALA A 198 16.53 3.60 -8.57
CA ALA A 198 16.05 4.04 -9.87
C ALA A 198 14.55 4.44 -9.88
N GLN A 199 14.02 4.93 -8.74
CA GLN A 199 12.67 5.43 -8.65
C GLN A 199 12.58 6.79 -9.33
N LYS A 200 11.78 6.89 -10.41
CA LYS A 200 11.68 8.11 -11.23
C LYS A 200 10.35 8.85 -11.09
N TYR A 201 9.34 8.18 -10.59
CA TYR A 201 7.98 8.72 -10.50
C TYR A 201 7.50 8.70 -9.05
N PHE A 202 7.11 9.86 -8.56
CA PHE A 202 6.58 10.03 -7.21
C PHE A 202 5.20 10.67 -7.25
N LYS A 203 4.36 10.33 -6.29
CA LYS A 203 3.11 11.01 -5.98
C LYS A 203 3.30 11.83 -4.73
N LEU A 204 2.78 13.06 -4.69
CA LEU A 204 2.93 13.96 -3.55
C LEU A 204 1.57 14.33 -2.96
N VAL A 205 1.45 14.20 -1.64
CA VAL A 205 0.33 14.71 -0.85
C VAL A 205 0.87 15.71 0.16
N VAL A 206 0.33 16.93 0.17
CA VAL A 206 0.66 17.95 1.16
C VAL A 206 -0.35 17.88 2.29
N ASN A 207 0.09 17.53 3.49
CA ASN A 207 -0.73 17.43 4.68
C ASN A 207 -0.54 18.64 5.60
N GLN A 208 -1.55 18.94 6.42
CA GLN A 208 -1.54 20.03 7.40
C GLN A 208 -1.41 21.42 6.77
N ALA A 209 -1.82 21.58 5.52
CA ALA A 209 -1.81 22.88 4.86
C ALA A 209 -2.88 23.81 5.44
N SER A 210 -2.58 25.10 5.54
CA SER A 210 -3.53 26.13 5.95
C SER A 210 -4.49 26.52 4.82
N SER A 211 -4.04 26.36 3.57
CA SER A 211 -4.83 26.63 2.36
C SER A 211 -4.37 25.75 1.19
N GLU A 212 -5.18 25.71 0.13
CA GLU A 212 -4.79 25.06 -1.12
C GLU A 212 -3.58 25.75 -1.77
N ASP A 213 -3.52 27.10 -1.71
CA ASP A 213 -2.39 27.86 -2.28
C ASP A 213 -1.07 27.52 -1.60
N GLU A 214 -1.06 27.40 -0.27
CA GLU A 214 0.12 26.97 0.46
C GLU A 214 0.55 25.55 0.03
N ALA A 215 -0.40 24.64 -0.10
CA ALA A 215 -0.11 23.28 -0.55
C ALA A 215 0.47 23.24 -1.98
N ARG A 216 -0.07 24.06 -2.87
CA ARG A 216 0.43 24.18 -4.26
C ARG A 216 1.82 24.81 -4.31
N GLU A 217 2.12 25.74 -3.39
CA GLU A 217 3.46 26.33 -3.28
C GLU A 217 4.47 25.30 -2.82
N VAL A 218 4.16 24.50 -1.80
CA VAL A 218 5.02 23.38 -1.37
C VAL A 218 5.33 22.42 -2.52
N PHE A 219 4.29 22.06 -3.28
CA PHE A 219 4.47 21.20 -4.47
C PHE A 219 5.42 21.86 -5.50
N ARG A 220 5.19 23.15 -5.85
CA ARG A 220 6.00 23.86 -6.84
C ARG A 220 7.47 23.91 -6.45
N GLN A 221 7.76 24.25 -5.19
CA GLN A 221 9.12 24.30 -4.66
C GLN A 221 9.82 22.94 -4.76
N LEU A 222 9.13 21.87 -4.33
CA LEU A 222 9.71 20.54 -4.33
C LEU A 222 9.90 20.01 -5.76
N ASN A 223 8.94 20.25 -6.65
CA ASN A 223 8.99 19.83 -8.04
C ASN A 223 10.13 20.53 -8.80
N LEU A 224 10.28 21.83 -8.62
CA LEU A 224 11.34 22.61 -9.25
C LEU A 224 12.76 22.08 -8.90
N VAL A 225 12.98 21.76 -7.61
CA VAL A 225 14.27 21.24 -7.15
C VAL A 225 14.47 19.81 -7.63
N ALA A 226 13.42 18.99 -7.60
CA ALA A 226 13.46 17.60 -8.03
C ALA A 226 13.74 17.46 -9.53
N GLU A 227 13.06 18.22 -10.38
CA GLU A 227 13.31 18.26 -11.83
C GLU A 227 14.73 18.69 -12.14
N ARG A 228 15.20 19.76 -11.47
CA ARG A 228 16.54 20.36 -11.75
C ARG A 228 17.69 19.44 -11.37
N PHE A 229 17.58 18.67 -10.26
CA PHE A 229 18.73 17.98 -9.67
C PHE A 229 18.62 16.45 -9.65
N LEU A 230 17.43 15.86 -9.85
CA LEU A 230 17.22 14.43 -9.69
C LEU A 230 16.69 13.73 -10.95
N ASP A 231 16.25 14.47 -11.96
CA ASP A 231 15.61 13.91 -13.14
C ASP A 231 14.47 12.95 -12.75
N ILE A 232 13.56 13.42 -11.92
CA ILE A 232 12.37 12.71 -11.45
C ILE A 232 11.12 13.54 -11.71
N SER A 233 9.98 12.85 -11.82
CA SER A 233 8.67 13.46 -11.98
C SER A 233 7.84 13.29 -10.72
N ILE A 234 7.17 14.36 -10.29
CA ILE A 234 6.29 14.38 -9.12
C ILE A 234 4.87 14.73 -9.55
N ALA A 235 3.92 13.83 -9.33
CA ALA A 235 2.50 14.10 -9.54
C ALA A 235 1.87 14.64 -8.25
N TYR A 236 1.24 15.81 -8.32
CA TYR A 236 0.45 16.35 -7.22
C TYR A 236 -0.87 15.60 -7.09
N MET A 237 -1.06 14.92 -5.96
CA MET A 237 -2.28 14.13 -5.71
C MET A 237 -3.35 14.91 -4.94
N GLY A 238 -2.95 16.01 -4.30
CA GLY A 238 -3.85 16.85 -3.51
C GLY A 238 -3.25 17.22 -2.16
N HIS A 239 -4.11 17.72 -1.29
CA HIS A 239 -3.73 18.19 0.04
C HIS A 239 -4.78 17.82 1.08
N ILE A 240 -4.35 17.86 2.34
CA ILE A 240 -5.25 17.76 3.50
C ILE A 240 -5.08 19.05 4.30
N LEU A 241 -6.18 19.78 4.44
CA LEU A 241 -6.20 21.02 5.22
C LEU A 241 -6.09 20.73 6.72
N ASN A 242 -5.45 21.66 7.42
CA ASN A 242 -5.36 21.61 8.87
C ASN A 242 -6.77 21.72 9.48
N ASP A 243 -7.19 20.68 10.19
CA ASP A 243 -8.51 20.58 10.79
C ASP A 243 -8.41 20.07 12.24
N LYS A 244 -8.95 20.84 13.18
CA LYS A 244 -9.00 20.47 14.60
C LYS A 244 -9.73 19.14 14.86
N ASN A 245 -10.62 18.74 13.96
CA ASN A 245 -11.37 17.51 14.10
C ASN A 245 -10.50 16.26 13.85
N ILE A 246 -9.39 16.37 13.10
CA ILE A 246 -8.39 15.28 12.99
C ILE A 246 -7.84 14.94 14.38
N LYS A 247 -7.39 15.95 15.15
CA LYS A 247 -6.87 15.71 16.50
C LYS A 247 -7.94 15.17 17.47
N LYS A 248 -9.20 15.60 17.28
CA LYS A 248 -10.31 15.08 18.09
C LYS A 248 -10.62 13.62 17.77
N SER A 249 -10.63 13.24 16.50
CA SER A 249 -10.88 11.86 16.08
C SER A 249 -9.77 10.91 16.54
N VAL A 250 -8.49 11.33 16.42
CA VAL A 250 -7.34 10.55 16.91
C VAL A 250 -7.44 10.27 18.42
N ARG A 251 -7.83 11.26 19.22
CA ARG A 251 -8.05 11.06 20.68
C ARG A 251 -9.16 10.07 20.99
N GLN A 252 -10.10 9.88 20.10
CA GLN A 252 -11.18 8.91 20.21
C GLN A 252 -10.86 7.58 19.50
N GLN A 253 -9.61 7.42 19.03
CA GLN A 253 -9.17 6.23 18.29
C GLN A 253 -10.06 5.93 17.08
N LYS A 254 -10.45 6.98 16.34
CA LYS A 254 -11.27 6.93 15.14
C LYS A 254 -10.69 7.82 14.06
N ILE A 255 -11.05 7.56 12.81
CA ILE A 255 -10.67 8.40 11.68
C ILE A 255 -11.65 9.57 11.51
N VAL A 256 -11.13 10.71 11.04
CA VAL A 256 -11.93 11.92 10.88
C VAL A 256 -13.02 11.74 9.81
N SER A 257 -12.74 11.01 8.75
CA SER A 257 -13.70 10.77 7.66
C SER A 257 -14.92 9.95 8.06
N GLU A 258 -14.80 9.15 9.14
CA GLU A 258 -15.93 8.41 9.72
C GLU A 258 -16.67 9.23 10.77
N LEU A 259 -15.92 9.86 11.70
CA LEU A 259 -16.51 10.55 12.85
C LEU A 259 -17.08 11.93 12.51
N PHE A 260 -16.45 12.62 11.56
CA PHE A 260 -16.81 13.98 11.13
C PHE A 260 -16.83 14.07 9.59
N PRO A 261 -17.80 13.42 8.89
CA PRO A 261 -17.78 13.23 7.44
C PRO A 261 -17.88 14.54 6.63
N ASP A 262 -18.38 15.62 7.22
CA ASP A 262 -18.66 16.89 6.55
C ASP A 262 -17.60 17.98 6.83
N THR A 263 -16.46 17.59 7.43
CA THR A 263 -15.38 18.54 7.69
C THR A 263 -14.51 18.75 6.45
N LEU A 264 -13.74 19.86 6.46
CA LEU A 264 -12.80 20.19 5.38
C LEU A 264 -11.81 19.04 5.12
N ALA A 265 -11.24 18.48 6.21
CA ALA A 265 -10.33 17.36 6.10
C ALA A 265 -10.98 16.13 5.46
N SER A 266 -12.23 15.82 5.84
CA SER A 266 -12.96 14.68 5.27
C SER A 266 -13.26 14.86 3.78
N HIS A 267 -13.57 16.08 3.35
CA HIS A 267 -13.69 16.40 1.93
C HIS A 267 -12.36 16.28 1.19
N CYS A 268 -11.26 16.73 1.79
CA CYS A 268 -9.92 16.54 1.22
C CYS A 268 -9.59 15.05 1.05
N PHE A 269 -9.89 14.19 2.02
CA PHE A 269 -9.67 12.74 1.89
C PHE A 269 -10.53 12.09 0.80
N LYS A 270 -11.79 12.51 0.65
CA LYS A 270 -12.65 12.06 -0.46
C LYS A 270 -12.07 12.47 -1.83
N SER A 271 -11.60 13.72 -1.95
CA SER A 271 -10.96 14.23 -3.16
C SER A 271 -9.66 13.48 -3.46
N LEU A 272 -8.81 13.26 -2.45
CA LEU A 272 -7.59 12.48 -2.59
C LEU A 272 -7.87 11.05 -3.08
N ALA A 273 -8.85 10.37 -2.50
CA ALA A 273 -9.23 9.03 -2.92
C ALA A 273 -9.69 8.98 -4.38
N LYS A 274 -10.48 9.97 -4.81
CA LYS A 274 -10.91 10.11 -6.20
C LYS A 274 -9.71 10.31 -7.14
N THR A 275 -8.79 11.22 -6.81
CA THR A 275 -7.56 11.45 -7.59
C THR A 275 -6.70 10.20 -7.67
N VAL A 276 -6.58 9.46 -6.57
CA VAL A 276 -5.84 8.18 -6.53
C VAL A 276 -6.49 7.15 -7.44
N ASP A 277 -7.80 6.99 -7.39
CA ASP A 277 -8.52 6.03 -8.23
C ASP A 277 -8.41 6.37 -9.72
N GLU A 278 -8.60 7.63 -10.08
CA GLU A 278 -8.54 8.13 -11.46
C GLU A 278 -7.12 8.09 -12.05
N SER A 279 -6.07 8.20 -11.22
CA SER A 279 -4.69 8.23 -11.72
C SER A 279 -4.21 6.89 -12.27
N GLY A 280 -4.90 5.79 -11.97
CA GLY A 280 -4.50 4.44 -12.37
C GLY A 280 -3.12 4.00 -11.86
N PRO A 281 -2.75 2.73 -12.04
CA PRO A 281 -1.39 2.28 -11.84
C PRO A 281 -0.48 2.83 -12.96
N PRO A 282 0.82 3.08 -12.68
CA PRO A 282 1.75 3.50 -13.72
C PRO A 282 1.90 2.38 -14.76
N ASN A 283 2.05 2.74 -16.05
CA ASN A 283 2.30 1.81 -17.16
C ASN A 283 3.68 1.11 -17.09
N SER A 284 4.28 1.05 -15.91
CA SER A 284 5.60 0.49 -15.68
C SER A 284 5.53 -0.96 -15.20
N PRO A 285 6.39 -1.88 -15.69
CA PRO A 285 6.43 -3.28 -15.26
C PRO A 285 6.96 -3.49 -13.84
N LYS A 286 7.12 -2.44 -13.03
CA LYS A 286 7.50 -2.57 -11.62
C LYS A 286 6.37 -3.22 -10.83
N GLY A 287 6.65 -4.45 -10.40
CA GLY A 287 6.05 -5.05 -9.24
C GLY A 287 4.58 -5.39 -9.34
N ASN A 288 4.25 -6.55 -9.88
CA ASN A 288 3.09 -7.24 -9.36
C ASN A 288 3.37 -7.61 -7.88
N THR A 289 2.34 -7.94 -7.12
CA THR A 289 2.44 -8.37 -5.73
C THR A 289 3.49 -9.46 -5.51
N ASN A 290 3.68 -10.34 -6.48
CA ASN A 290 4.69 -11.38 -6.54
C ASN A 290 6.14 -10.85 -6.48
N PHE A 291 6.43 -9.72 -7.12
CA PHE A 291 7.76 -9.12 -7.11
C PHE A 291 8.08 -8.52 -5.73
N PHE A 292 7.10 -7.84 -5.13
CA PHE A 292 7.21 -7.23 -3.81
C PHE A 292 7.67 -8.22 -2.74
N TRP A 293 6.98 -9.36 -2.63
CA TRP A 293 7.28 -10.34 -1.58
C TRP A 293 8.45 -11.27 -1.90
N LYS A 294 8.69 -11.60 -3.17
CA LYS A 294 9.85 -12.40 -3.60
C LYS A 294 11.18 -11.71 -3.31
N HIS A 295 11.22 -10.39 -3.45
CA HIS A 295 12.41 -9.62 -3.14
C HIS A 295 12.67 -9.58 -1.62
N PHE A 296 11.62 -9.51 -0.82
CA PHE A 296 11.68 -9.53 0.63
C PHE A 296 12.31 -10.83 1.20
N LEU A 297 12.04 -11.97 0.57
CA LEU A 297 12.56 -13.27 1.03
C LEU A 297 13.94 -13.64 0.47
N ARG A 298 14.52 -12.85 -0.43
CA ARG A 298 15.82 -13.12 -1.04
C ARG A 298 17.02 -12.68 -0.22
N ASN A 299 16.84 -12.17 0.99
CA ASN A 299 17.92 -11.73 1.89
C ASN A 299 18.97 -10.78 1.27
N ASP A 300 18.58 -9.94 0.32
CA ASP A 300 19.50 -8.93 -0.23
C ASP A 300 19.58 -7.70 0.71
N PHE A 301 19.74 -7.97 2.02
CA PHE A 301 20.07 -6.97 3.03
C PHE A 301 21.55 -7.05 3.40
N ASP A 302 22.45 -7.03 2.39
CA ASP A 302 23.86 -6.74 2.59
C ASP A 302 24.16 -5.26 2.34
#